data_9c8f3ebf001d01d86a68420a95cee3e5
#
_entry.id   9c8f3ebf001d01d86a68420a95cee3e5
#
_cell.length_a   1.000
_cell.length_b   1.000
_cell.length_c   1.000
_cell.angle_alpha   90.00
_cell.angle_beta   90.00
_cell.angle_gamma   90.00
#
_symmetry.space_group_name_H-M   'P 1'
#
loop_
_entity.id
_entity.type
_entity.pdbx_description
1 polymer ?
#
loop_
_entity_poly.entity_id
_entity_poly.type
_entity_poly.pdbx_seq_one_letter_code
_entity_poly.pdbx_strand_id
1 'polypeptide(L)'
;MRLLVLSRNATLYSTSRLVLAARARGHEVSVADPLDFRIVISRGRPSLYLGDRPAPNVDLVLPRIGASITNYGLAVVRQFDLMGMPVLNTALAIARSRDKLRAMQLLTRRNIDVPVTVCARTPDSIEQAMALVGGAPCIVKLQQGAQGIGTMIAETPQAVTSLLETLWAMGQDIILQQYIAEAKGRDLRAIVAGRRVVAAMRRQAKAGEFRSNLHRGGQGLRAPLDDTYRRVAVAATRVMGLEIAGVDMLETREGPKILEINSSPGLEGVERASGIDVAGAIVAHAERFLASGGRRAHQRALDDERRGSRIRQGTTALGPRVRGGSGPSATRRTT
;
A
#
# COMPACT_ATOMS: atom_id res chain seq x y z
N MET A 1 12.61 -14.73 -19.19
CA MET A 1 13.14 -13.72 -18.22
C MET A 1 13.64 -14.41 -16.96
N ARG A 2 14.65 -13.81 -16.32
CA ARG A 2 15.09 -14.20 -14.99
C ARG A 2 14.28 -13.40 -13.97
N LEU A 3 13.45 -14.08 -13.19
CA LEU A 3 12.53 -13.50 -12.20
C LEU A 3 13.02 -13.77 -10.79
N LEU A 4 13.13 -12.73 -9.96
CA LEU A 4 13.37 -12.87 -8.52
C LEU A 4 12.08 -12.56 -7.75
N VAL A 5 11.55 -13.54 -7.03
CA VAL A 5 10.44 -13.34 -6.09
C VAL A 5 11.02 -13.07 -4.71
N LEU A 6 10.78 -11.86 -4.18
CA LEU A 6 11.18 -11.53 -2.80
C LEU A 6 10.09 -12.01 -1.84
N SER A 7 10.34 -13.11 -1.15
CA SER A 7 9.40 -13.73 -0.22
C SER A 7 10.14 -14.44 0.91
N ARG A 8 9.64 -14.29 2.14
CA ARG A 8 10.21 -14.95 3.33
C ARG A 8 10.09 -16.47 3.33
N ASN A 9 9.18 -16.99 2.51
CA ASN A 9 8.98 -18.44 2.44
C ASN A 9 8.48 -18.83 1.05
N ALA A 10 9.26 -19.69 0.38
CA ALA A 10 8.95 -20.21 -0.94
C ALA A 10 7.72 -21.15 -0.96
N THR A 11 7.37 -21.75 0.19
CA THR A 11 6.25 -22.70 0.31
C THR A 11 4.90 -22.04 0.53
N LEU A 12 4.87 -20.71 0.79
CA LEU A 12 3.61 -19.98 0.85
C LEU A 12 2.83 -20.14 -0.45
N TYR A 13 1.55 -20.45 -0.36
CA TYR A 13 0.68 -20.69 -1.52
C TYR A 13 0.92 -19.69 -2.66
N SER A 14 0.81 -18.39 -2.38
CA SER A 14 0.96 -17.37 -3.42
C SER A 14 2.36 -17.32 -4.03
N THR A 15 3.42 -17.57 -3.25
CA THR A 15 4.80 -17.63 -3.73
C THR A 15 4.99 -18.84 -4.62
N SER A 16 4.59 -20.02 -4.13
CA SER A 16 4.68 -21.28 -4.87
C SER A 16 3.92 -21.20 -6.20
N ARG A 17 2.69 -20.66 -6.20
CA ARG A 17 1.89 -20.48 -7.41
C ARG A 17 2.58 -19.58 -8.45
N LEU A 18 3.17 -18.46 -8.01
CA LEU A 18 3.91 -17.55 -8.89
C LEU A 18 5.14 -18.22 -9.49
N VAL A 19 5.89 -19.01 -8.70
CA VAL A 19 7.04 -19.78 -9.17
C VAL A 19 6.62 -20.80 -10.22
N LEU A 20 5.57 -21.60 -9.93
CA LEU A 20 5.05 -22.60 -10.85
C LEU A 20 4.54 -21.98 -12.16
N ALA A 21 3.75 -20.91 -12.07
CA ALA A 21 3.23 -20.19 -13.22
C ALA A 21 4.34 -19.60 -14.10
N ALA A 22 5.39 -19.04 -13.50
CA ALA A 22 6.51 -18.48 -14.24
C ALA A 22 7.35 -19.59 -14.92
N ARG A 23 7.63 -20.69 -14.23
CA ARG A 23 8.34 -21.85 -14.82
C ARG A 23 7.56 -22.47 -15.97
N ALA A 24 6.23 -22.64 -15.82
CA ALA A 24 5.36 -23.15 -16.89
C ALA A 24 5.37 -22.29 -18.16
N ARG A 25 5.75 -21.00 -18.03
CA ARG A 25 5.92 -20.04 -19.13
C ARG A 25 7.38 -19.94 -19.62
N GLY A 26 8.26 -20.85 -19.20
CA GLY A 26 9.67 -20.90 -19.62
C GLY A 26 10.57 -19.85 -18.98
N HIS A 27 10.21 -19.35 -17.79
CA HIS A 27 11.05 -18.38 -17.07
C HIS A 27 11.94 -19.06 -16.04
N GLU A 28 13.14 -18.52 -15.86
CA GLU A 28 14.02 -18.84 -14.74
C GLU A 28 13.56 -18.08 -13.51
N VAL A 29 13.28 -18.77 -12.40
CA VAL A 29 12.72 -18.17 -11.19
C VAL A 29 13.53 -18.55 -9.97
N SER A 30 13.95 -17.54 -9.23
CA SER A 30 14.54 -17.68 -7.90
C SER A 30 13.65 -17.01 -6.84
N VAL A 31 13.73 -17.52 -5.61
CA VAL A 31 13.06 -16.93 -4.43
C VAL A 31 14.12 -16.62 -3.41
N ALA A 32 14.06 -15.43 -2.82
CA ALA A 32 14.95 -15.03 -1.74
C ALA A 32 14.19 -14.30 -0.63
N ASP A 33 14.59 -14.52 0.62
CA ASP A 33 14.07 -13.75 1.75
C ASP A 33 14.65 -12.32 1.70
N PRO A 34 13.83 -11.28 1.73
CA PRO A 34 14.32 -9.90 1.85
C PRO A 34 15.28 -9.69 3.03
N LEU A 35 15.15 -10.47 4.10
CA LEU A 35 16.01 -10.35 5.29
C LEU A 35 17.42 -10.90 5.08
N ASP A 36 17.65 -11.74 4.07
CA ASP A 36 18.96 -12.28 3.73
C ASP A 36 19.84 -11.31 2.92
N PHE A 37 19.23 -10.18 2.46
CA PHE A 37 19.97 -9.17 1.72
C PHE A 37 20.68 -8.21 2.67
N ARG A 38 21.92 -7.84 2.32
CA ARG A 38 22.66 -6.74 2.93
C ARG A 38 22.70 -5.55 1.99
N ILE A 39 22.23 -4.40 2.47
CA ILE A 39 22.25 -3.14 1.73
C ILE A 39 23.58 -2.45 1.95
N VAL A 40 24.29 -2.15 0.87
CA VAL A 40 25.54 -1.38 0.94
C VAL A 40 25.30 0.00 0.35
N ILE A 41 25.52 1.01 1.18
CA ILE A 41 25.36 2.43 0.81
C ILE A 41 26.75 3.03 0.64
N SER A 42 27.11 3.31 -0.62
CA SER A 42 28.36 3.96 -0.97
C SER A 42 28.13 4.98 -2.07
N ARG A 43 29.00 6.00 -2.15
CA ARG A 43 28.86 7.10 -3.09
C ARG A 43 28.81 6.58 -4.54
N GLY A 44 27.66 6.82 -5.22
CA GLY A 44 27.49 6.54 -6.64
C GLY A 44 27.31 5.06 -7.02
N ARG A 45 27.34 4.13 -6.05
CA ARG A 45 27.25 2.69 -6.31
C ARG A 45 26.32 2.00 -5.31
N PRO A 46 24.97 2.16 -5.47
CA PRO A 46 24.03 1.38 -4.68
C PRO A 46 24.24 -0.10 -4.98
N SER A 47 24.38 -0.93 -3.95
CA SER A 47 24.58 -2.37 -4.12
C SER A 47 23.86 -3.19 -3.06
N LEU A 48 23.54 -4.43 -3.42
CA LEU A 48 22.95 -5.44 -2.57
C LEU A 48 23.80 -6.71 -2.59
N TYR A 49 23.89 -7.39 -1.47
CA TYR A 49 24.47 -8.71 -1.34
C TYR A 49 23.43 -9.68 -0.79
N LEU A 50 23.37 -10.87 -1.35
CA LEU A 50 22.61 -12.00 -0.83
C LEU A 50 23.60 -12.98 -0.23
N GLY A 51 23.62 -13.09 1.10
CA GLY A 51 24.72 -13.73 1.78
C GLY A 51 26.04 -13.01 1.46
N ASP A 52 27.06 -13.73 1.04
CA ASP A 52 28.39 -13.19 0.72
C ASP A 52 28.59 -12.87 -0.77
N ARG A 53 27.54 -13.02 -1.57
CA ARG A 53 27.59 -12.78 -3.03
C ARG A 53 26.81 -11.52 -3.41
N PRO A 54 27.22 -10.80 -4.44
CA PRO A 54 26.38 -9.75 -5.01
C PRO A 54 24.98 -10.29 -5.34
N ALA A 55 23.97 -9.46 -5.13
CA ALA A 55 22.59 -9.82 -5.50
C ALA A 55 22.50 -10.24 -6.98
N PRO A 56 21.69 -11.24 -7.30
CA PRO A 56 21.59 -11.74 -8.67
C PRO A 56 21.10 -10.65 -9.62
N ASN A 57 21.72 -10.58 -10.80
CA ASN A 57 21.23 -9.72 -11.88
C ASN A 57 20.03 -10.41 -12.54
N VAL A 58 18.86 -9.82 -12.37
CA VAL A 58 17.59 -10.36 -12.86
C VAL A 58 16.88 -9.37 -13.77
N ASP A 59 15.95 -9.87 -14.58
CA ASP A 59 15.17 -9.02 -15.49
C ASP A 59 14.02 -8.32 -14.77
N LEU A 60 13.50 -8.93 -13.69
CA LEU A 60 12.39 -8.39 -12.89
C LEU A 60 12.47 -8.90 -11.45
N VAL A 61 12.18 -8.01 -10.52
CA VAL A 61 11.96 -8.32 -9.11
C VAL A 61 10.46 -8.24 -8.81
N LEU A 62 9.91 -9.29 -8.19
CA LEU A 62 8.50 -9.37 -7.78
C LEU A 62 8.41 -9.40 -6.25
N PRO A 63 8.16 -8.26 -5.58
CA PRO A 63 8.08 -8.19 -4.14
C PRO A 63 6.81 -8.84 -3.59
N ARG A 64 6.99 -9.72 -2.60
CA ARG A 64 5.94 -10.32 -1.76
C ARG A 64 6.20 -9.98 -0.30
N ILE A 65 6.33 -8.68 -0.02
CA ILE A 65 6.69 -8.19 1.30
C ILE A 65 5.52 -8.37 2.27
N GLY A 66 5.75 -9.04 3.39
CA GLY A 66 4.80 -9.20 4.48
C GLY A 66 4.75 -7.98 5.42
N ALA A 67 3.70 -7.87 6.25
CA ALA A 67 3.56 -6.77 7.20
C ALA A 67 4.69 -6.73 8.24
N SER A 68 5.14 -7.91 8.71
CA SER A 68 6.17 -8.04 9.75
C SER A 68 7.56 -7.54 9.35
N ILE A 69 7.83 -7.40 8.04
CA ILE A 69 9.15 -6.97 7.53
C ILE A 69 9.05 -5.73 6.66
N THR A 70 7.98 -4.94 6.81
CA THR A 70 7.69 -3.83 5.90
C THR A 70 8.87 -2.89 5.73
N ASN A 71 9.47 -2.41 6.83
CA ASN A 71 10.51 -1.40 6.77
C ASN A 71 11.76 -1.89 6.03
N TYR A 72 12.30 -3.04 6.44
CA TYR A 72 13.49 -3.60 5.81
C TYR A 72 13.21 -4.11 4.41
N GLY A 73 12.08 -4.79 4.21
CA GLY A 73 11.67 -5.27 2.89
C GLY A 73 11.51 -4.13 1.87
N LEU A 74 10.94 -2.99 2.28
CA LEU A 74 10.87 -1.81 1.41
C LEU A 74 12.24 -1.20 1.13
N ALA A 75 13.17 -1.23 2.09
CA ALA A 75 14.54 -0.75 1.86
C ALA A 75 15.24 -1.61 0.80
N VAL A 76 15.10 -2.95 0.87
CA VAL A 76 15.63 -3.88 -0.14
C VAL A 76 14.99 -3.65 -1.51
N VAL A 77 13.66 -3.53 -1.57
CA VAL A 77 12.94 -3.24 -2.83
C VAL A 77 13.42 -1.92 -3.44
N ARG A 78 13.57 -0.87 -2.63
CA ARG A 78 14.09 0.44 -3.09
C ARG A 78 15.53 0.33 -3.60
N GLN A 79 16.33 -0.52 -2.97
CA GLN A 79 17.72 -0.70 -3.41
C GLN A 79 17.78 -1.36 -4.79
N PHE A 80 16.94 -2.36 -5.08
CA PHE A 80 16.80 -2.91 -6.43
C PHE A 80 16.38 -1.83 -7.43
N ASP A 81 15.41 -0.99 -7.07
CA ASP A 81 15.00 0.18 -7.87
C ASP A 81 16.20 1.08 -8.21
N LEU A 82 16.99 1.47 -7.19
CA LEU A 82 18.16 2.34 -7.33
C LEU A 82 19.29 1.72 -8.15
N MET A 83 19.39 0.39 -8.16
CA MET A 83 20.31 -0.37 -9.01
C MET A 83 19.81 -0.47 -10.47
N GLY A 84 18.64 0.08 -10.78
CA GLY A 84 18.05 0.07 -12.13
C GLY A 84 17.39 -1.25 -12.53
N MET A 85 17.14 -2.14 -11.56
CA MET A 85 16.39 -3.38 -11.80
C MET A 85 14.90 -3.09 -11.75
N PRO A 86 14.11 -3.50 -12.77
CA PRO A 86 12.66 -3.34 -12.74
C PRO A 86 12.03 -4.07 -11.57
N VAL A 87 11.14 -3.39 -10.86
CA VAL A 87 10.43 -3.93 -9.69
C VAL A 87 8.92 -3.79 -9.89
N LEU A 88 8.18 -4.85 -9.60
CA LEU A 88 6.74 -4.91 -9.78
C LEU A 88 6.07 -5.47 -8.49
N ASN A 89 5.63 -4.66 -7.56
CA ASN A 89 5.46 -3.22 -7.45
C ASN A 89 6.69 -2.48 -6.87
N THR A 90 6.80 -1.18 -7.17
CA THR A 90 7.87 -0.33 -6.60
C THR A 90 7.72 -0.13 -5.09
N ALA A 91 8.82 0.20 -4.42
CA ALA A 91 8.82 0.45 -2.97
C ALA A 91 7.86 1.59 -2.58
N LEU A 92 7.81 2.66 -3.39
CA LEU A 92 6.92 3.80 -3.13
C LEU A 92 5.44 3.41 -3.23
N ALA A 93 5.06 2.64 -4.24
CA ALA A 93 3.69 2.17 -4.42
C ALA A 93 3.25 1.23 -3.28
N ILE A 94 4.15 0.33 -2.86
CA ILE A 94 3.91 -0.55 -1.70
C ILE A 94 3.74 0.28 -0.42
N ALA A 95 4.60 1.26 -0.16
CA ALA A 95 4.52 2.12 1.01
C ALA A 95 3.21 2.92 1.06
N ARG A 96 2.77 3.49 -0.07
CA ARG A 96 1.49 4.22 -0.18
C ARG A 96 0.29 3.34 0.15
N SER A 97 0.28 2.11 -0.34
CA SER A 97 -0.85 1.19 -0.11
C SER A 97 -0.90 0.64 1.32
N ARG A 98 0.22 0.65 2.02
CA ARG A 98 0.30 0.17 3.42
C ARG A 98 -0.07 1.21 4.46
N ASP A 99 0.07 2.46 4.14
CA ASP A 99 -0.40 3.56 4.96
C ASP A 99 -1.89 3.80 4.67
N LYS A 100 -2.76 3.30 5.56
CA LYS A 100 -4.21 3.36 5.40
C LYS A 100 -4.72 4.79 5.23
N LEU A 101 -4.22 5.73 6.06
CA LEU A 101 -4.65 7.12 6.00
C LEU A 101 -4.23 7.76 4.68
N ARG A 102 -2.98 7.59 4.29
CA ARG A 102 -2.47 8.08 3.01
C ARG A 102 -3.20 7.49 1.82
N ALA A 103 -3.51 6.20 1.86
CA ALA A 103 -4.29 5.56 0.81
C ALA A 103 -5.67 6.22 0.65
N MET A 104 -6.41 6.43 1.75
CA MET A 104 -7.71 7.11 1.73
C MET A 104 -7.60 8.54 1.19
N GLN A 105 -6.61 9.33 1.64
CA GLN A 105 -6.36 10.68 1.14
C GLN A 105 -6.09 10.73 -0.37
N LEU A 106 -5.32 9.77 -0.90
CA LEU A 106 -5.02 9.70 -2.33
C LEU A 106 -6.24 9.28 -3.16
N LEU A 107 -7.06 8.35 -2.66
CA LEU A 107 -8.27 7.89 -3.32
C LEU A 107 -9.32 9.01 -3.40
N THR A 108 -9.62 9.66 -2.28
CA THR A 108 -10.63 10.73 -2.22
C THR A 108 -10.25 11.92 -3.07
N ARG A 109 -8.95 12.28 -3.13
CA ARG A 109 -8.46 13.31 -4.05
C ARG A 109 -8.74 12.99 -5.53
N ARG A 110 -8.98 11.74 -5.87
CA ARG A 110 -9.30 11.26 -7.23
C ARG A 110 -10.78 10.90 -7.41
N ASN A 111 -11.64 11.36 -6.50
CA ASN A 111 -13.07 11.08 -6.49
C ASN A 111 -13.39 9.57 -6.51
N ILE A 112 -12.58 8.77 -5.78
CA ILE A 112 -12.85 7.37 -5.55
C ILE A 112 -13.44 7.23 -4.15
N ASP A 113 -14.62 6.66 -4.07
CA ASP A 113 -15.38 6.56 -2.84
C ASP A 113 -14.73 5.61 -1.83
N VAL A 114 -14.72 6.07 -0.60
CA VAL A 114 -14.31 5.33 0.59
C VAL A 114 -15.35 5.56 1.69
N PRO A 115 -15.51 4.69 2.68
CA PRO A 115 -16.31 5.04 3.86
C PRO A 115 -15.75 6.29 4.53
N VAL A 116 -16.61 7.19 5.02
CA VAL A 116 -16.16 8.40 5.72
C VAL A 116 -15.17 8.02 6.79
N THR A 117 -14.03 8.67 6.79
CA THR A 117 -12.88 8.31 7.62
C THR A 117 -12.34 9.54 8.32
N VAL A 118 -12.24 9.48 9.64
CA VAL A 118 -11.73 10.55 10.50
C VAL A 118 -10.51 10.03 11.24
N CYS A 119 -9.46 10.85 11.30
CA CYS A 119 -8.30 10.62 12.15
C CYS A 119 -8.24 11.77 13.16
N ALA A 120 -8.39 11.46 14.43
CA ALA A 120 -8.34 12.41 15.54
C ALA A 120 -7.30 11.94 16.57
N ARG A 121 -6.74 12.85 17.34
CA ARG A 121 -5.66 12.54 18.30
C ARG A 121 -5.93 13.08 19.70
N THR A 122 -7.05 13.75 19.91
CA THR A 122 -7.40 14.33 21.20
C THR A 122 -8.79 13.89 21.64
N PRO A 123 -9.00 13.64 22.94
CA PRO A 123 -10.31 13.26 23.47
C PRO A 123 -11.42 14.28 23.18
N ASP A 124 -11.10 15.56 23.19
CA ASP A 124 -12.08 16.65 22.96
C ASP A 124 -12.71 16.62 21.57
N SER A 125 -12.13 15.85 20.63
CA SER A 125 -12.64 15.71 19.25
C SER A 125 -13.51 14.45 19.02
N ILE A 126 -13.73 13.62 20.05
CA ILE A 126 -14.42 12.32 19.89
C ILE A 126 -15.85 12.49 19.41
N GLU A 127 -16.64 13.34 20.03
CA GLU A 127 -18.05 13.56 19.66
C GLU A 127 -18.17 14.10 18.23
N GLN A 128 -17.34 15.06 17.87
CA GLN A 128 -17.31 15.60 16.51
C GLN A 128 -16.86 14.56 15.50
N ALA A 129 -15.85 13.74 15.82
CA ALA A 129 -15.39 12.66 14.96
C ALA A 129 -16.47 11.60 14.74
N MET A 130 -17.21 11.23 15.80
CA MET A 130 -18.36 10.33 15.70
C MET A 130 -19.46 10.92 14.80
N ALA A 131 -19.82 12.18 14.99
CA ALA A 131 -20.85 12.81 14.17
C ALA A 131 -20.46 12.81 12.69
N LEU A 132 -19.19 13.06 12.36
CA LEU A 132 -18.67 13.03 10.99
C LEU A 132 -18.75 11.66 10.32
N VAL A 133 -18.58 10.57 11.07
CA VAL A 133 -18.70 9.20 10.51
C VAL A 133 -20.13 8.66 10.53
N GLY A 134 -21.10 9.45 10.96
CA GLY A 134 -22.52 9.07 11.01
C GLY A 134 -22.95 8.43 12.33
N GLY A 135 -22.19 8.59 13.40
CA GLY A 135 -22.52 8.05 14.72
C GLY A 135 -22.09 6.61 14.94
N ALA A 136 -22.57 6.02 16.05
CA ALA A 136 -22.42 4.60 16.32
C ALA A 136 -23.59 3.80 15.68
N PRO A 137 -23.37 2.56 15.21
CA PRO A 137 -22.10 1.86 15.24
C PRO A 137 -21.07 2.43 14.25
N CYS A 138 -19.80 2.40 14.64
CA CYS A 138 -18.69 2.81 13.76
C CYS A 138 -17.50 1.84 13.89
N ILE A 139 -16.56 1.95 12.96
CA ILE A 139 -15.38 1.08 12.91
C ILE A 139 -14.17 1.85 13.43
N VAL A 140 -13.51 1.28 14.43
CA VAL A 140 -12.22 1.74 14.95
C VAL A 140 -11.13 0.86 14.37
N LYS A 141 -10.11 1.47 13.76
CA LYS A 141 -8.97 0.76 13.16
C LYS A 141 -7.65 1.33 13.68
N LEU A 142 -6.72 0.44 14.01
CA LEU A 142 -5.34 0.84 14.16
C LEU A 142 -4.78 1.23 12.80
N GLN A 143 -4.03 2.32 12.73
CA GLN A 143 -3.38 2.77 11.49
C GLN A 143 -2.39 1.73 11.00
N GLN A 144 -1.65 1.10 11.92
CA GLN A 144 -0.79 -0.04 11.64
C GLN A 144 -1.50 -1.33 12.02
N GLY A 145 -1.70 -2.24 11.09
CA GLY A 145 -2.34 -3.54 11.29
C GLY A 145 -2.63 -4.22 9.95
N ALA A 146 -2.65 -5.53 9.95
CA ALA A 146 -2.93 -6.36 8.79
C ALA A 146 -3.94 -7.47 9.12
N GLN A 147 -4.58 -8.05 8.10
CA GLN A 147 -5.49 -9.20 8.22
C GLN A 147 -6.68 -9.00 9.17
N GLY A 148 -7.15 -7.76 9.32
CA GLY A 148 -8.25 -7.44 10.24
C GLY A 148 -7.86 -7.40 11.72
N ILE A 149 -6.56 -7.53 12.04
CA ILE A 149 -6.05 -7.27 13.39
C ILE A 149 -6.09 -5.76 13.64
N GLY A 150 -6.63 -5.35 14.80
CA GLY A 150 -6.81 -3.94 15.13
C GLY A 150 -7.98 -3.27 14.41
N THR A 151 -8.95 -4.05 13.89
CA THR A 151 -10.23 -3.54 13.40
C THR A 151 -11.33 -3.97 14.37
N MET A 152 -12.03 -3.01 14.96
CA MET A 152 -13.06 -3.20 15.97
C MET A 152 -14.35 -2.49 15.55
N ILE A 153 -15.49 -3.03 15.91
CA ILE A 153 -16.77 -2.33 15.83
C ILE A 153 -17.10 -1.76 17.21
N ALA A 154 -17.48 -0.49 17.25
CA ALA A 154 -17.99 0.14 18.46
C ALA A 154 -19.47 0.45 18.24
N GLU A 155 -20.33 -0.24 18.99
CA GLU A 155 -21.77 -0.25 18.76
C GLU A 155 -22.49 0.90 19.44
N THR A 156 -21.89 1.50 20.47
CA THR A 156 -22.45 2.62 21.24
C THR A 156 -21.46 3.79 21.34
N PRO A 157 -21.93 5.02 21.55
CA PRO A 157 -21.05 6.18 21.77
C PRO A 157 -20.08 5.96 22.93
N GLN A 158 -20.53 5.34 24.02
CA GLN A 158 -19.68 5.04 25.18
C GLN A 158 -18.56 4.06 24.82
N ALA A 159 -18.87 3.04 24.00
CA ALA A 159 -17.86 2.09 23.53
C ALA A 159 -16.83 2.78 22.61
N VAL A 160 -17.24 3.73 21.78
CA VAL A 160 -16.32 4.53 20.95
C VAL A 160 -15.37 5.32 21.84
N THR A 161 -15.91 6.08 22.80
CA THR A 161 -15.11 6.88 23.73
C THR A 161 -14.09 6.03 24.48
N SER A 162 -14.54 4.97 25.13
CA SER A 162 -13.67 4.08 25.91
C SER A 162 -12.56 3.44 25.06
N LEU A 163 -12.88 3.01 23.82
CA LEU A 163 -11.89 2.43 22.90
C LEU A 163 -10.86 3.45 22.47
N LEU A 164 -11.29 4.67 22.08
CA LEU A 164 -10.38 5.71 21.61
C LEU A 164 -9.45 6.18 22.73
N GLU A 165 -9.98 6.45 23.92
CA GLU A 165 -9.18 6.85 25.09
C GLU A 165 -8.13 5.79 25.45
N THR A 166 -8.56 4.51 25.52
CA THR A 166 -7.65 3.40 25.82
C THR A 166 -6.53 3.28 24.81
N LEU A 167 -6.87 3.31 23.50
CA LEU A 167 -5.88 3.14 22.44
C LEU A 167 -4.93 4.34 22.36
N TRP A 168 -5.39 5.57 22.60
CA TRP A 168 -4.53 6.75 22.69
C TRP A 168 -3.60 6.71 23.90
N ALA A 169 -4.11 6.28 25.06
CA ALA A 169 -3.27 6.08 26.24
C ALA A 169 -2.15 5.04 25.99
N MET A 170 -2.38 4.07 25.09
CA MET A 170 -1.38 3.12 24.62
C MET A 170 -0.49 3.66 23.46
N GLY A 171 -0.60 4.94 23.12
CA GLY A 171 0.19 5.57 22.06
C GLY A 171 -0.16 5.11 20.64
N GLN A 172 -1.37 4.56 20.42
CA GLN A 172 -1.78 4.04 19.12
C GLN A 172 -2.36 5.15 18.22
N ASP A 173 -1.96 5.14 16.95
CA ASP A 173 -2.60 5.94 15.91
C ASP A 173 -3.88 5.26 15.44
N ILE A 174 -5.01 5.97 15.48
CA ILE A 174 -6.34 5.42 15.29
C ILE A 174 -7.05 6.11 14.13
N ILE A 175 -7.83 5.31 13.41
CA ILE A 175 -8.77 5.76 12.38
C ILE A 175 -10.17 5.38 12.84
N LEU A 176 -11.08 6.35 12.90
CA LEU A 176 -12.51 6.16 13.04
C LEU A 176 -13.14 6.16 11.65
N GLN A 177 -13.99 5.17 11.35
CA GLN A 177 -14.56 5.01 10.02
C GLN A 177 -16.04 4.67 10.09
N GLN A 178 -16.80 5.23 9.15
CA GLN A 178 -18.21 4.94 8.96
C GLN A 178 -18.46 3.42 8.84
N TYR A 179 -19.45 2.93 9.60
CA TYR A 179 -19.94 1.57 9.45
C TYR A 179 -20.98 1.51 8.32
N ILE A 180 -20.72 0.70 7.31
CA ILE A 180 -21.63 0.50 6.17
C ILE A 180 -22.52 -0.71 6.47
N ALA A 181 -23.69 -0.46 7.06
CA ALA A 181 -24.59 -1.51 7.52
C ALA A 181 -25.08 -2.45 6.41
N GLU A 182 -25.31 -1.94 5.22
CA GLU A 182 -25.77 -2.72 4.06
C GLU A 182 -24.75 -3.75 3.57
N ALA A 183 -23.47 -3.53 3.86
CA ALA A 183 -22.39 -4.45 3.50
C ALA A 183 -21.98 -5.39 4.66
N LYS A 184 -22.76 -5.44 5.75
CA LYS A 184 -22.46 -6.19 6.97
C LYS A 184 -21.89 -7.58 6.70
N GLY A 185 -20.64 -7.81 7.14
CA GLY A 185 -19.96 -9.11 7.00
C GLY A 185 -19.65 -9.52 5.56
N ARG A 186 -19.79 -8.63 4.58
CA ARG A 186 -19.50 -8.91 3.16
C ARG A 186 -18.57 -7.86 2.57
N ASP A 187 -17.65 -8.31 1.74
CA ASP A 187 -16.87 -7.45 0.86
C ASP A 187 -16.50 -8.17 -0.44
N LEU A 188 -16.07 -7.39 -1.41
CA LEU A 188 -15.52 -7.87 -2.67
C LEU A 188 -14.01 -7.68 -2.67
N ARG A 189 -13.26 -8.72 -3.02
CA ARG A 189 -11.84 -8.63 -3.34
C ARG A 189 -11.63 -8.80 -4.82
N ALA A 190 -11.14 -7.77 -5.50
CA ALA A 190 -10.71 -7.82 -6.88
C ALA A 190 -9.18 -7.90 -6.95
N ILE A 191 -8.65 -8.79 -7.76
CA ILE A 191 -7.22 -8.83 -8.09
C ILE A 191 -7.02 -8.11 -9.42
N VAL A 192 -6.16 -7.08 -9.37
CA VAL A 192 -5.78 -6.27 -10.52
C VAL A 192 -4.36 -6.63 -10.94
N ALA A 193 -4.14 -6.82 -12.24
CA ALA A 193 -2.83 -6.93 -12.86
C ALA A 193 -2.77 -5.99 -14.06
N GLY A 194 -2.00 -4.91 -13.94
CA GLY A 194 -1.94 -3.82 -14.89
C GLY A 194 -3.25 -3.03 -14.96
N ARG A 195 -3.91 -3.10 -16.10
CA ARG A 195 -5.14 -2.35 -16.38
C ARG A 195 -6.39 -3.24 -16.37
N ARG A 196 -6.33 -4.41 -15.76
CA ARG A 196 -7.43 -5.39 -15.78
C ARG A 196 -7.66 -5.99 -14.39
N VAL A 197 -8.92 -6.16 -14.04
CA VAL A 197 -9.31 -7.10 -12.99
C VAL A 197 -9.21 -8.50 -13.57
N VAL A 198 -8.29 -9.31 -13.03
CA VAL A 198 -8.04 -10.68 -13.51
C VAL A 198 -8.94 -11.70 -12.84
N ALA A 199 -9.29 -11.50 -11.58
CA ALA A 199 -10.22 -12.32 -10.84
C ALA A 199 -10.86 -11.52 -9.71
N ALA A 200 -12.02 -11.99 -9.23
CA ALA A 200 -12.67 -11.43 -8.05
C ALA A 200 -13.40 -12.51 -7.25
N MET A 201 -13.53 -12.25 -5.95
CA MET A 201 -14.35 -13.06 -5.04
C MET A 201 -15.14 -12.15 -4.10
N ARG A 202 -16.32 -12.58 -3.71
CA ARG A 202 -17.04 -12.04 -2.55
C ARG A 202 -16.61 -12.83 -1.32
N ARG A 203 -16.26 -12.12 -0.26
CA ARG A 203 -15.98 -12.73 1.03
C ARG A 203 -17.20 -12.54 1.93
N GLN A 204 -17.60 -13.60 2.59
CA GLN A 204 -18.68 -13.61 3.57
C GLN A 204 -18.14 -14.03 4.93
N ALA A 205 -18.36 -13.19 5.93
CA ALA A 205 -18.02 -13.50 7.32
C ALA A 205 -18.88 -14.64 7.87
N LYS A 206 -18.39 -15.31 8.88
CA LYS A 206 -19.21 -16.23 9.69
C LYS A 206 -20.33 -15.48 10.39
N ALA A 207 -21.39 -16.19 10.76
CA ALA A 207 -22.46 -15.64 11.59
C ALA A 207 -21.86 -15.04 12.88
N GLY A 208 -22.28 -13.83 13.23
CA GLY A 208 -21.78 -13.09 14.40
C GLY A 208 -20.46 -12.37 14.22
N GLU A 209 -19.76 -12.53 13.09
CA GLU A 209 -18.52 -11.80 12.77
C GLU A 209 -18.81 -10.72 11.70
N PHE A 210 -18.28 -9.54 11.87
CA PHE A 210 -18.42 -8.44 10.89
C PHE A 210 -17.26 -8.38 9.88
N ARG A 211 -16.14 -9.02 10.20
CA ARG A 211 -14.94 -9.07 9.33
C ARG A 211 -15.01 -10.28 8.40
N SER A 212 -15.02 -10.03 7.12
CA SER A 212 -15.12 -11.03 6.05
C SER A 212 -13.81 -11.78 5.73
N ASN A 213 -12.73 -11.53 6.47
CA ASN A 213 -11.41 -12.10 6.20
C ASN A 213 -11.44 -13.65 6.23
N LEU A 214 -10.92 -14.30 5.18
CA LEU A 214 -10.85 -15.76 5.07
C LEU A 214 -10.07 -16.44 6.20
N HIS A 215 -9.00 -15.81 6.69
CA HIS A 215 -8.20 -16.29 7.83
C HIS A 215 -9.00 -16.34 9.16
N ARG A 216 -10.15 -15.66 9.23
CA ARG A 216 -11.09 -15.72 10.36
C ARG A 216 -12.24 -16.69 10.12
N GLY A 217 -12.10 -17.53 9.08
CA GLY A 217 -13.09 -18.55 8.71
C GLY A 217 -14.23 -17.99 7.85
N GLY A 218 -14.07 -16.83 7.24
CA GLY A 218 -14.96 -16.36 6.19
C GLY A 218 -14.92 -17.28 4.95
N GLN A 219 -15.98 -17.25 4.16
CA GLN A 219 -16.10 -18.00 2.92
C GLN A 219 -15.81 -17.11 1.72
N GLY A 220 -15.10 -17.64 0.73
CA GLY A 220 -14.88 -17.01 -0.57
C GLY A 220 -15.82 -17.58 -1.61
N LEU A 221 -16.59 -16.72 -2.25
CA LEU A 221 -17.52 -17.09 -3.33
C LEU A 221 -17.11 -16.39 -4.62
N ARG A 222 -17.28 -17.05 -5.75
CA ARG A 222 -17.07 -16.44 -7.06
C ARG A 222 -17.95 -15.20 -7.21
N ALA A 223 -17.39 -14.08 -7.63
CA ALA A 223 -18.13 -12.83 -7.82
C ALA A 223 -17.81 -12.26 -9.20
N PRO A 224 -18.73 -12.35 -10.17
CA PRO A 224 -18.62 -11.56 -11.38
C PRO A 224 -18.79 -10.08 -11.00
N LEU A 225 -17.82 -9.24 -11.37
CA LEU A 225 -17.91 -7.80 -11.17
C LEU A 225 -18.54 -7.14 -12.39
N ASP A 226 -19.39 -6.16 -12.16
CA ASP A 226 -19.82 -5.23 -13.20
C ASP A 226 -18.69 -4.25 -13.60
N ASP A 227 -18.92 -3.47 -14.63
CA ASP A 227 -17.90 -2.57 -15.17
C ASP A 227 -17.57 -1.42 -14.21
N THR A 228 -18.49 -0.99 -13.36
CA THR A 228 -18.25 0.07 -12.38
C THR A 228 -17.23 -0.40 -11.34
N TYR A 229 -17.44 -1.58 -10.75
CA TYR A 229 -16.50 -2.18 -9.80
C TYR A 229 -15.14 -2.45 -10.43
N ARG A 230 -15.12 -2.93 -11.69
CA ARG A 230 -13.86 -3.14 -12.43
C ARG A 230 -13.10 -1.84 -12.65
N ARG A 231 -13.78 -0.78 -13.11
CA ARG A 231 -13.16 0.53 -13.34
C ARG A 231 -12.61 1.13 -12.05
N VAL A 232 -13.38 1.08 -10.96
CA VAL A 232 -12.96 1.60 -9.66
C VAL A 232 -11.76 0.83 -9.12
N ALA A 233 -11.74 -0.50 -9.18
CA ALA A 233 -10.61 -1.31 -8.73
C ALA A 233 -9.32 -0.98 -9.50
N VAL A 234 -9.40 -0.85 -10.83
CA VAL A 234 -8.25 -0.46 -11.68
C VAL A 234 -7.80 0.97 -11.39
N ALA A 235 -8.76 1.91 -11.25
CA ALA A 235 -8.44 3.30 -10.92
C ALA A 235 -7.74 3.43 -9.57
N ALA A 236 -8.24 2.75 -8.54
CA ALA A 236 -7.66 2.71 -7.20
C ALA A 236 -6.22 2.15 -7.22
N THR A 237 -6.00 1.05 -7.93
CA THR A 237 -4.67 0.46 -8.12
C THR A 237 -3.69 1.47 -8.73
N ARG A 238 -4.11 2.19 -9.77
CA ARG A 238 -3.29 3.22 -10.45
C ARG A 238 -3.00 4.43 -9.57
N VAL A 239 -3.96 4.87 -8.75
CA VAL A 239 -3.77 5.98 -7.80
C VAL A 239 -2.66 5.67 -6.80
N MET A 240 -2.55 4.41 -6.36
CA MET A 240 -1.44 3.98 -5.51
C MET A 240 -0.10 3.85 -6.27
N GLY A 241 -0.12 3.83 -7.59
CA GLY A 241 1.05 3.51 -8.42
C GLY A 241 1.37 2.03 -8.48
N LEU A 242 0.40 1.17 -8.14
CA LEU A 242 0.56 -0.28 -8.17
C LEU A 242 0.26 -0.84 -9.57
N GLU A 243 0.98 -1.89 -9.92
CA GLU A 243 0.73 -2.70 -11.11
C GLU A 243 -0.01 -4.01 -10.77
N ILE A 244 0.22 -4.53 -9.54
CA ILE A 244 -0.45 -5.69 -9.00
C ILE A 244 -1.08 -5.29 -7.68
N ALA A 245 -2.38 -5.50 -7.53
CA ALA A 245 -3.08 -5.18 -6.29
C ALA A 245 -4.24 -6.13 -6.01
N GLY A 246 -4.52 -6.30 -4.71
CA GLY A 246 -5.81 -6.76 -4.23
C GLY A 246 -6.61 -5.58 -3.72
N VAL A 247 -7.74 -5.29 -4.32
CA VAL A 247 -8.61 -4.18 -3.96
C VAL A 247 -9.82 -4.72 -3.22
N ASP A 248 -9.99 -4.30 -1.98
CA ASP A 248 -11.12 -4.68 -1.13
C ASP A 248 -12.17 -3.56 -1.16
N MET A 249 -13.41 -3.91 -1.51
CA MET A 249 -14.52 -2.98 -1.74
C MET A 249 -15.77 -3.42 -1.00
N LEU A 250 -16.49 -2.47 -0.43
CA LEU A 250 -17.85 -2.69 0.03
C LEU A 250 -18.83 -2.51 -1.14
N GLU A 251 -19.86 -3.37 -1.17
CA GLU A 251 -21.00 -3.23 -2.06
C GLU A 251 -22.03 -2.32 -1.37
N THR A 252 -22.31 -1.17 -1.97
CA THR A 252 -23.32 -0.24 -1.47
C THR A 252 -24.31 0.16 -2.57
N ARG A 253 -25.45 0.73 -2.20
CA ARG A 253 -26.46 1.24 -3.14
C ARG A 253 -25.92 2.37 -4.02
N GLU A 254 -24.94 3.12 -3.50
CA GLU A 254 -24.28 4.22 -4.21
C GLU A 254 -23.15 3.75 -5.13
N GLY A 255 -22.77 2.46 -5.04
CA GLY A 255 -21.65 1.86 -5.77
C GLY A 255 -20.54 1.36 -4.84
N PRO A 256 -19.34 1.03 -5.39
CA PRO A 256 -18.24 0.49 -4.60
C PRO A 256 -17.58 1.54 -3.72
N LYS A 257 -17.40 1.25 -2.43
CA LYS A 257 -16.54 2.02 -1.52
C LYS A 257 -15.28 1.22 -1.21
N ILE A 258 -14.10 1.81 -1.46
CA ILE A 258 -12.81 1.12 -1.23
C ILE A 258 -12.52 1.03 0.27
N LEU A 259 -12.22 -0.18 0.74
CA LEU A 259 -11.78 -0.42 2.11
C LEU A 259 -10.26 -0.44 2.25
N GLU A 260 -9.59 -1.13 1.32
CA GLU A 260 -8.15 -1.38 1.42
C GLU A 260 -7.58 -1.75 0.04
N ILE A 261 -6.31 -1.39 -0.19
CA ILE A 261 -5.57 -1.78 -1.38
C ILE A 261 -4.29 -2.50 -0.94
N ASN A 262 -4.18 -3.77 -1.30
CA ASN A 262 -3.09 -4.65 -0.91
C ASN A 262 -2.09 -4.82 -2.03
N SER A 263 -0.84 -4.38 -1.84
CA SER A 263 0.26 -4.50 -2.81
C SER A 263 0.80 -5.92 -3.00
N SER A 264 0.50 -6.81 -2.06
CA SER A 264 0.93 -8.23 -2.11
C SER A 264 -0.25 -9.14 -1.74
N PRO A 265 -1.32 -9.19 -2.59
CA PRO A 265 -2.53 -9.93 -2.25
C PRO A 265 -2.26 -11.42 -2.13
N GLY A 266 -2.94 -12.09 -1.18
CA GLY A 266 -3.01 -13.53 -1.13
C GLY A 266 -3.80 -14.07 -2.32
N LEU A 267 -3.32 -15.09 -2.99
CA LEU A 267 -3.94 -15.64 -4.20
C LEU A 267 -4.87 -16.82 -3.90
N GLU A 268 -4.61 -17.56 -2.82
CA GLU A 268 -5.29 -18.82 -2.51
C GLU A 268 -6.82 -18.71 -2.51
N GLY A 269 -7.35 -17.76 -1.74
CA GLY A 269 -8.80 -17.62 -1.61
C GLY A 269 -9.48 -17.24 -2.92
N VAL A 270 -8.88 -16.36 -3.71
CA VAL A 270 -9.47 -15.93 -4.98
C VAL A 270 -9.32 -16.99 -6.08
N GLU A 271 -8.21 -17.73 -6.14
CA GLU A 271 -8.02 -18.84 -7.09
C GLU A 271 -9.01 -19.96 -6.78
N ARG A 272 -9.16 -20.33 -5.49
CA ARG A 272 -10.15 -21.36 -5.08
C ARG A 272 -11.59 -20.95 -5.36
N ALA A 273 -11.95 -19.69 -5.09
CA ALA A 273 -13.31 -19.20 -5.30
C ALA A 273 -13.69 -19.02 -6.78
N SER A 274 -12.74 -18.58 -7.60
CA SER A 274 -12.99 -18.23 -9.00
C SER A 274 -12.65 -19.33 -9.99
N GLY A 275 -11.74 -20.26 -9.65
CA GLY A 275 -11.16 -21.23 -10.57
C GLY A 275 -10.18 -20.62 -11.58
N ILE A 276 -9.79 -19.34 -11.42
CA ILE A 276 -8.94 -18.62 -12.37
C ILE A 276 -7.48 -18.72 -11.92
N ASP A 277 -6.56 -19.00 -12.87
CA ASP A 277 -5.12 -18.93 -12.64
C ASP A 277 -4.65 -17.48 -12.51
N VAL A 278 -4.73 -16.93 -11.29
CA VAL A 278 -4.34 -15.57 -10.98
C VAL A 278 -2.82 -15.40 -11.04
N ALA A 279 -2.09 -16.40 -10.59
CA ALA A 279 -0.63 -16.39 -10.66
C ALA A 279 -0.14 -16.31 -12.11
N GLY A 280 -0.71 -17.09 -13.01
CA GLY A 280 -0.41 -17.04 -14.45
C GLY A 280 -0.75 -15.68 -15.06
N ALA A 281 -1.87 -15.06 -14.67
CA ALA A 281 -2.26 -13.73 -15.12
C ALA A 281 -1.28 -12.65 -14.65
N ILE A 282 -0.76 -12.75 -13.43
CA ILE A 282 0.27 -11.85 -12.87
C ILE A 282 1.59 -12.00 -13.66
N VAL A 283 2.03 -13.24 -13.94
CA VAL A 283 3.26 -13.47 -14.70
C VAL A 283 3.12 -12.95 -16.13
N ALA A 284 1.98 -13.19 -16.78
CA ALA A 284 1.69 -12.64 -18.10
C ALA A 284 1.66 -11.10 -18.11
N HIS A 285 1.24 -10.48 -17.01
CA HIS A 285 1.37 -9.03 -16.88
C HIS A 285 2.83 -8.60 -16.73
N ALA A 286 3.62 -9.31 -15.95
CA ALA A 286 5.06 -9.05 -15.79
C ALA A 286 5.81 -9.08 -17.13
N GLU A 287 5.49 -10.04 -18.01
CA GLU A 287 6.03 -10.11 -19.38
C GLU A 287 5.68 -8.85 -20.20
N ARG A 288 4.40 -8.46 -20.19
CA ARG A 288 3.93 -7.25 -20.91
C ARG A 288 4.57 -5.98 -20.36
N PHE A 289 4.71 -5.89 -19.05
CA PHE A 289 5.38 -4.77 -18.39
C PHE A 289 6.82 -4.61 -18.86
N LEU A 290 7.60 -5.69 -18.95
CA LEU A 290 8.96 -5.64 -19.48
C LEU A 290 8.98 -5.33 -20.97
N ALA A 291 8.11 -5.94 -21.78
CA ALA A 291 8.03 -5.73 -23.22
C ALA A 291 7.65 -4.28 -23.60
N SER A 292 6.78 -3.65 -22.80
CA SER A 292 6.34 -2.25 -23.00
C SER A 292 7.38 -1.20 -22.57
N GLY A 293 8.58 -1.63 -22.23
CA GLY A 293 9.65 -0.71 -21.81
C GLY A 293 9.51 -0.26 -20.36
N GLY A 294 8.91 -1.07 -19.51
CA GLY A 294 8.82 -0.83 -18.06
C GLY A 294 10.14 -0.47 -17.42
N ARG A 295 11.28 -0.99 -17.93
CA ARG A 295 12.64 -0.54 -17.59
C ARG A 295 12.86 0.94 -17.87
N ARG A 296 12.40 1.46 -19.02
CA ARG A 296 12.61 2.87 -19.42
C ARG A 296 11.72 3.82 -18.63
N ALA A 297 10.48 3.44 -18.37
CA ALA A 297 9.55 4.22 -17.55
C ALA A 297 10.03 4.30 -16.11
N HIS A 298 10.52 3.20 -15.57
CA HIS A 298 11.13 3.10 -14.25
C HIS A 298 12.39 3.98 -14.15
N GLN A 299 13.31 3.87 -15.12
CA GLN A 299 14.53 4.68 -15.14
C GLN A 299 14.21 6.19 -15.24
N ARG A 300 13.24 6.60 -16.06
CA ARG A 300 12.80 8.00 -16.13
C ARG A 300 12.26 8.51 -14.80
N ALA A 301 11.45 7.72 -14.09
CA ALA A 301 10.93 8.10 -12.78
C ALA A 301 12.07 8.34 -11.76
N LEU A 302 13.10 7.50 -11.77
CA LEU A 302 14.29 7.66 -10.94
C LEU A 302 15.10 8.90 -11.32
N ASP A 303 15.21 9.18 -12.60
CA ASP A 303 15.95 10.35 -13.12
C ASP A 303 15.20 11.66 -12.79
N ASP A 304 13.87 11.66 -12.83
CA ASP A 304 13.03 12.80 -12.44
C ASP A 304 13.11 13.08 -10.94
N GLU A 305 13.13 12.05 -10.10
CA GLU A 305 13.38 12.20 -8.65
C GLU A 305 14.78 12.81 -8.40
N ARG A 306 15.80 12.36 -9.14
CA ARG A 306 17.17 12.92 -9.06
C ARG A 306 17.24 14.38 -9.53
N ARG A 307 16.49 14.78 -10.55
CA ARG A 307 16.41 16.17 -11.04
C ARG A 307 15.67 17.07 -10.05
N GLY A 308 14.56 16.61 -9.49
CA GLY A 308 13.77 17.33 -8.47
C GLY A 308 14.57 17.62 -7.19
N SER A 309 15.48 16.74 -6.79
CA SER A 309 16.35 16.95 -5.65
C SER A 309 17.49 17.97 -5.92
N ARG A 310 17.97 18.10 -7.17
CA ARG A 310 19.00 19.10 -7.54
C ARG A 310 18.44 20.52 -7.58
N ILE A 311 17.18 20.71 -7.96
CA ILE A 311 16.56 22.05 -8.00
C ILE A 311 16.34 22.60 -6.57
N ARG A 312 16.09 21.74 -5.58
CA ARG A 312 15.94 22.18 -4.18
C ARG A 312 17.26 22.54 -3.50
N GLN A 313 18.40 22.09 -3.98
CA GLN A 313 19.72 22.45 -3.44
C GLN A 313 20.28 23.75 -4.04
N GLY A 314 19.75 24.21 -5.17
CA GLY A 314 20.20 25.45 -5.84
C GLY A 314 19.56 26.74 -5.34
N THR A 315 18.53 26.67 -4.49
CA THR A 315 17.76 27.87 -4.06
C THR A 315 18.06 28.35 -2.64
N THR A 316 19.04 27.77 -1.95
CA THR A 316 19.41 28.15 -0.56
C THR A 316 20.65 29.03 -0.46
N ALA A 317 21.08 29.67 -1.54
CA ALA A 317 22.25 30.56 -1.54
C ALA A 317 21.89 31.98 -2.01
N LEU A 318 21.00 32.66 -1.29
CA LEU A 318 20.88 34.11 -1.34
C LEU A 318 20.29 34.59 -0.02
N GLY A 319 21.14 34.64 1.02
CA GLY A 319 20.89 35.44 2.22
C GLY A 319 20.88 36.92 1.90
N PRO A 320 20.01 37.74 2.52
CA PRO A 320 19.96 39.16 2.25
C PRO A 320 21.28 39.84 2.72
N ARG A 321 21.93 40.54 1.80
CA ARG A 321 23.03 41.48 2.11
C ARG A 321 22.46 42.58 3.00
N VAL A 322 22.87 42.61 4.24
CA VAL A 322 22.68 43.75 5.13
C VAL A 322 23.61 44.87 4.60
N ARG A 323 23.03 45.91 4.04
CA ARG A 323 23.74 47.17 3.75
C ARG A 323 23.97 47.88 5.10
N GLY A 324 25.20 48.02 5.44
CA GLY A 324 25.62 48.90 6.53
C GLY A 324 25.28 50.35 6.17
N GLY A 325 24.44 50.95 6.97
CA GLY A 325 24.17 52.40 6.98
C GLY A 325 24.98 53.04 8.10
N SER A 326 25.90 53.88 7.69
CA SER A 326 26.70 54.82 8.52
C SER A 326 25.80 55.75 9.29
N GLY A 327 26.01 55.86 10.61
CA GLY A 327 25.41 56.86 11.44
C GLY A 327 25.99 58.25 11.30
N PRO A 328 25.38 59.28 11.86
CA PRO A 328 26.10 60.46 12.29
C PRO A 328 26.06 60.67 13.83
N SER A 329 27.18 61.13 14.28
CA SER A 329 27.46 61.65 15.58
C SER A 329 26.66 62.95 15.90
N ALA A 330 26.35 63.18 17.13
CA ALA A 330 26.40 64.49 17.85
C ALA A 330 25.50 64.36 19.07
N THR A 331 25.79 64.75 20.16
CA THR A 331 26.39 65.85 20.92
C THR A 331 25.80 65.81 22.32
N ARG A 332 26.68 66.09 23.29
CA ARG A 332 26.40 66.35 24.70
C ARG A 332 25.33 67.43 24.89
N ARG A 333 24.57 67.34 26.01
CA ARG A 333 24.44 68.35 27.10
C ARG A 333 23.65 67.75 28.26
N THR A 334 24.31 67.67 29.38
CA THR A 334 24.06 68.22 30.70
C THR A 334 22.65 68.76 31.03
N THR A 335 21.96 68.17 31.93
CA THR A 335 21.71 68.56 33.35
C THR A 335 21.06 67.37 34.05
#